data_6dba9454af8d12a5743e5a0e8d4b531a
#
_entry.id   6dba9454af8d12a5743e5a0e8d4b531a
#
_cell.length_a   1.000
_cell.length_b   1.000
_cell.length_c   1.000
_cell.angle_alpha   90.00
_cell.angle_beta   90.00
_cell.angle_gamma   90.00
#
_symmetry.space_group_name_H-M   'P 1'
#
loop_
_entity.id
_entity.type
_entity.pdbx_description
1 polymer ?
#
loop_
_entity_poly.entity_id
_entity_poly.type
_entity_poly.pdbx_seq_one_letter_code
_entity_poly.pdbx_strand_id
1 'polypeptide(L)'
;LNLYHIQTKFRDEVRPRFGVMRSREFIMKDAYSFHMDKESLQQTYDVMYQTYSNIFTRLGLDFRAVQADTGSIGGSASHEFQVLANSGEDDVIFSTESDYAANIELAEAVAVGERAAPTKAMELVDTPNAKTIAELVAQFNQPIEKTVKTLIVKGASEEQPLVALIIRGDHELNEVKAEKLAEVASPFEFADEAAIKAKIGAGVGSLGPVNLNIPVIIDRSVAIMSDFSAGANIDGKHYFNINWERDVAMPEVFDLRNVVEGDLSPDGKGT
;
A
#
# COMPACT_ATOMS: atom_id res chain seq x y z
N LEU A 1 24.01 25.31 -9.54
CA LEU A 1 23.99 25.26 -11.01
C LEU A 1 22.65 24.70 -11.47
N ASN A 2 21.98 25.36 -12.42
CA ASN A 2 20.69 24.93 -12.95
C ASN A 2 20.78 24.87 -14.49
N LEU A 3 20.51 23.72 -15.06
CA LEU A 3 20.62 23.43 -16.48
C LEU A 3 19.29 22.83 -16.99
N TYR A 4 19.00 22.98 -18.26
CA TYR A 4 17.85 22.32 -18.88
C TYR A 4 18.23 21.80 -20.28
N HIS A 5 17.44 20.85 -20.76
CA HIS A 5 17.62 20.21 -22.04
C HIS A 5 16.25 20.01 -22.71
N ILE A 6 16.16 20.25 -24.00
CA ILE A 6 14.97 19.96 -24.81
C ILE A 6 15.40 19.00 -25.90
N GLN A 7 14.86 17.78 -25.88
CA GLN A 7 15.24 16.74 -26.85
C GLN A 7 14.12 15.71 -27.03
N THR A 8 14.25 14.96 -28.11
CA THR A 8 13.44 13.75 -28.32
C THR A 8 13.86 12.66 -27.36
N LYS A 9 12.87 12.04 -26.71
CA LYS A 9 13.05 10.87 -25.84
C LYS A 9 12.37 9.66 -26.46
N PHE A 10 12.93 8.49 -26.17
CA PHE A 10 12.39 7.21 -26.56
C PHE A 10 12.12 6.37 -25.32
N ARG A 11 10.95 5.73 -25.27
CA ARG A 11 10.57 4.76 -24.23
C ARG A 11 10.01 3.52 -24.87
N ASP A 12 10.34 2.35 -24.34
CA ASP A 12 9.77 1.08 -24.78
C ASP A 12 8.38 0.89 -24.19
N GLU A 13 7.46 1.74 -24.66
CA GLU A 13 6.08 1.72 -24.19
C GLU A 13 5.36 0.51 -24.75
N VAL A 14 4.91 -0.38 -23.85
CA VAL A 14 4.25 -1.64 -24.22
C VAL A 14 2.85 -1.40 -24.82
N ARG A 15 2.15 -0.35 -24.35
CA ARG A 15 0.78 -0.02 -24.77
C ARG A 15 0.65 1.46 -25.13
N PRO A 16 1.20 1.91 -26.28
CA PRO A 16 0.96 3.27 -26.74
C PRO A 16 -0.54 3.55 -26.90
N ARG A 17 -1.01 4.67 -26.38
CA ARG A 17 -2.41 5.07 -26.44
C ARG A 17 -2.57 6.59 -26.26
N PHE A 18 -3.78 7.09 -26.45
CA PHE A 18 -4.11 8.53 -26.31
C PHE A 18 -3.29 9.44 -27.25
N GLY A 19 -2.97 8.97 -28.46
CA GLY A 19 -2.22 9.73 -29.45
C GLY A 19 -0.81 10.07 -28.96
N VAL A 20 -0.53 11.38 -28.78
CA VAL A 20 0.80 11.86 -28.36
C VAL A 20 1.01 11.80 -26.84
N MET A 21 -0.01 11.53 -26.06
CA MET A 21 0.08 11.56 -24.60
C MET A 21 0.87 10.36 -24.04
N ARG A 22 0.72 9.18 -24.66
CA ARG A 22 1.47 7.98 -24.30
C ARG A 22 2.06 7.32 -25.52
N SER A 23 3.19 7.83 -25.97
CA SER A 23 3.88 7.42 -27.21
C SER A 23 5.30 6.92 -26.91
N ARG A 24 5.87 6.17 -27.86
CA ARG A 24 7.23 5.67 -27.77
C ARG A 24 8.30 6.71 -28.09
N GLU A 25 7.91 7.77 -28.80
CA GLU A 25 8.78 8.90 -29.17
C GLU A 25 8.04 10.19 -28.84
N PHE A 26 8.69 11.10 -28.08
CA PHE A 26 8.12 12.37 -27.68
C PHE A 26 9.22 13.38 -27.36
N ILE A 27 8.88 14.67 -27.37
CA ILE A 27 9.79 15.73 -26.98
C ILE A 27 9.61 15.99 -25.47
N MET A 28 10.72 16.00 -24.74
CA MET A 28 10.76 16.35 -23.34
C MET A 28 11.66 17.57 -23.11
N LYS A 29 11.22 18.45 -22.23
CA LYS A 29 12.09 19.42 -21.58
C LYS A 29 12.37 18.90 -20.16
N ASP A 30 13.60 18.54 -19.90
CA ASP A 30 14.08 18.12 -18.59
C ASP A 30 15.03 19.18 -18.02
N ALA A 31 15.03 19.35 -16.71
CA ALA A 31 15.89 20.29 -16.01
C ALA A 31 16.61 19.61 -14.84
N TYR A 32 17.82 20.04 -14.59
CA TYR A 32 18.72 19.46 -13.59
C TYR A 32 19.33 20.58 -12.74
N SER A 33 19.23 20.50 -11.44
CA SER A 33 19.86 21.42 -10.52
C SER A 33 20.91 20.68 -9.66
N PHE A 34 22.03 21.35 -9.40
CA PHE A 34 23.16 20.80 -8.65
C PHE A 34 23.43 21.70 -7.45
N HIS A 35 23.50 21.12 -6.26
CA HIS A 35 23.57 21.83 -4.99
C HIS A 35 24.69 21.30 -4.11
N MET A 36 25.23 22.15 -3.26
CA MET A 36 26.25 21.78 -2.27
C MET A 36 25.63 21.26 -0.95
N ASP A 37 24.37 21.63 -0.71
CA ASP A 37 23.65 21.29 0.50
C ASP A 37 22.15 21.09 0.23
N LYS A 38 21.46 20.48 1.19
CA LYS A 38 20.01 20.21 1.08
C LYS A 38 19.16 21.47 1.11
N GLU A 39 19.63 22.53 1.80
CA GLU A 39 18.86 23.77 1.90
C GLU A 39 18.74 24.46 0.54
N SER A 40 19.84 24.60 -0.20
CA SER A 40 19.83 25.19 -1.55
C SER A 40 19.07 24.32 -2.56
N LEU A 41 19.07 22.99 -2.37
CA LEU A 41 18.25 22.07 -3.17
C LEU A 41 16.77 22.33 -2.90
N GLN A 42 16.36 22.40 -1.62
CA GLN A 42 14.97 22.63 -1.24
C GLN A 42 14.46 23.98 -1.78
N GLN A 43 15.24 25.04 -1.67
CA GLN A 43 14.87 26.35 -2.21
C GLN A 43 14.61 26.29 -3.72
N THR A 44 15.43 25.57 -4.49
CA THR A 44 15.21 25.39 -5.93
C THR A 44 13.96 24.52 -6.19
N TYR A 45 13.76 23.49 -5.41
CA TYR A 45 12.58 22.63 -5.50
C TYR A 45 11.30 23.44 -5.29
N ASP A 46 11.26 24.27 -4.26
CA ASP A 46 10.10 25.13 -3.93
C ASP A 46 9.81 26.14 -5.06
N VAL A 47 10.86 26.74 -5.64
CA VAL A 47 10.72 27.61 -6.81
C VAL A 47 10.15 26.86 -8.01
N MET A 48 10.59 25.63 -8.27
CA MET A 48 10.07 24.81 -9.37
C MET A 48 8.63 24.38 -9.11
N TYR A 49 8.28 24.01 -7.87
CA TYR A 49 6.92 23.70 -7.45
C TYR A 49 5.97 24.89 -7.74
N GLN A 50 6.35 26.08 -7.30
CA GLN A 50 5.58 27.30 -7.58
C GLN A 50 5.50 27.61 -9.07
N THR A 51 6.58 27.36 -9.81
CA THR A 51 6.61 27.57 -11.26
C THR A 51 5.62 26.66 -11.99
N TYR A 52 5.59 25.37 -11.66
CA TYR A 52 4.61 24.45 -12.23
C TYR A 52 3.19 24.81 -11.83
N SER A 53 2.93 25.17 -10.57
CA SER A 53 1.63 25.66 -10.12
C SER A 53 1.17 26.86 -10.95
N ASN A 54 2.04 27.82 -11.21
CA ASN A 54 1.74 28.98 -12.04
C ASN A 54 1.44 28.60 -13.50
N ILE A 55 2.20 27.65 -14.06
CA ILE A 55 1.99 27.19 -15.45
C ILE A 55 0.62 26.54 -15.59
N PHE A 56 0.26 25.59 -14.73
CA PHE A 56 -1.00 24.86 -14.78
C PHE A 56 -2.19 25.81 -14.54
N THR A 57 -2.07 26.75 -13.59
CA THR A 57 -3.06 27.79 -13.35
C THR A 57 -3.27 28.68 -14.57
N ARG A 58 -2.19 29.15 -15.21
CA ARG A 58 -2.27 29.98 -16.42
C ARG A 58 -2.88 29.27 -17.61
N LEU A 59 -2.76 27.93 -17.66
CA LEU A 59 -3.40 27.09 -18.67
C LEU A 59 -4.88 26.82 -18.34
N GLY A 60 -5.37 27.25 -17.17
CA GLY A 60 -6.76 27.03 -16.75
C GLY A 60 -7.07 25.57 -16.42
N LEU A 61 -6.09 24.79 -16.00
CA LEU A 61 -6.26 23.39 -15.67
C LEU A 61 -6.64 23.21 -14.20
N ASP A 62 -7.55 22.30 -13.92
CA ASP A 62 -7.80 21.79 -12.56
C ASP A 62 -6.77 20.69 -12.28
N PHE A 63 -5.90 20.91 -11.34
CA PHE A 63 -4.76 20.03 -11.06
C PHE A 63 -4.50 19.87 -9.56
N ARG A 64 -3.78 18.82 -9.23
CA ARG A 64 -3.19 18.60 -7.89
C ARG A 64 -1.70 18.31 -8.05
N ALA A 65 -0.91 18.90 -7.15
CA ALA A 65 0.48 18.50 -6.97
C ALA A 65 0.48 17.33 -5.96
N VAL A 66 0.64 16.12 -6.46
CA VAL A 66 0.55 14.90 -5.67
C VAL A 66 1.93 14.39 -5.29
N GLN A 67 2.06 13.86 -4.08
CA GLN A 67 3.25 13.11 -3.70
C GLN A 67 3.33 11.83 -4.52
N ALA A 68 4.50 11.58 -5.10
CA ALA A 68 4.74 10.47 -6.00
C ALA A 68 5.97 9.66 -5.58
N ASP A 69 6.02 8.39 -5.98
CA ASP A 69 7.20 7.56 -5.79
C ASP A 69 8.37 8.08 -6.63
N THR A 70 9.58 8.02 -6.09
CA THR A 70 10.79 8.46 -6.79
C THR A 70 11.29 7.43 -7.80
N GLY A 71 10.74 6.21 -7.77
CA GLY A 71 11.08 5.12 -8.67
C GLY A 71 12.58 4.77 -8.68
N SER A 72 13.05 4.25 -9.79
CA SER A 72 14.46 3.85 -9.97
C SER A 72 15.46 5.00 -9.94
N ILE A 73 15.01 6.26 -10.08
CA ILE A 73 15.88 7.44 -10.00
C ILE A 73 16.36 7.66 -8.57
N GLY A 74 15.57 7.25 -7.59
CA GLY A 74 15.85 7.42 -6.17
C GLY A 74 15.60 8.85 -5.69
N GLY A 75 15.91 9.09 -4.42
CA GLY A 75 15.63 10.36 -3.74
C GLY A 75 14.65 10.16 -2.58
N SER A 76 14.34 11.24 -1.87
CA SER A 76 13.48 11.20 -0.68
C SER A 76 12.11 11.86 -0.87
N ALA A 77 11.90 12.58 -1.96
CA ALA A 77 10.65 13.28 -2.24
C ALA A 77 10.47 13.52 -3.74
N SER A 78 9.25 13.39 -4.21
CA SER A 78 8.84 13.71 -5.58
C SER A 78 7.41 14.24 -5.57
N HIS A 79 7.08 15.13 -6.53
CA HIS A 79 5.72 15.55 -6.80
C HIS A 79 5.42 15.44 -8.29
N GLU A 80 4.20 15.07 -8.58
CA GLU A 80 3.63 15.09 -9.92
C GLU A 80 2.48 16.11 -9.97
N PHE A 81 2.48 16.93 -11.01
CA PHE A 81 1.37 17.86 -11.26
C PHE A 81 0.37 17.17 -12.17
N GLN A 82 -0.67 16.59 -11.57
CA GLN A 82 -1.67 15.80 -12.27
C GLN A 82 -2.95 16.62 -12.52
N VAL A 83 -3.40 16.61 -13.76
CA VAL A 83 -4.69 17.23 -14.14
C VAL A 83 -5.81 16.27 -13.82
N LEU A 84 -6.82 16.74 -13.11
CA LEU A 84 -7.99 15.93 -12.77
C LEU A 84 -8.85 15.69 -14.00
N ALA A 85 -9.04 14.43 -14.38
CA ALA A 85 -9.85 14.02 -15.51
C ALA A 85 -10.42 12.61 -15.30
N ASN A 86 -11.70 12.42 -15.62
CA ASN A 86 -12.36 11.10 -15.53
C ASN A 86 -11.75 10.04 -16.46
N SER A 87 -10.94 10.45 -17.43
CA SER A 87 -10.23 9.59 -18.38
C SER A 87 -8.78 9.32 -17.97
N GLY A 88 -8.38 9.70 -16.76
CA GLY A 88 -7.05 9.44 -16.21
C GLY A 88 -6.77 7.95 -16.01
N GLU A 89 -5.50 7.59 -15.85
CA GLU A 89 -5.07 6.21 -15.61
C GLU A 89 -4.76 5.96 -14.13
N ASP A 90 -4.34 7.01 -13.41
CA ASP A 90 -3.94 6.92 -12.00
C ASP A 90 -4.99 7.55 -11.11
N ASP A 91 -5.24 6.92 -9.97
CA ASP A 91 -6.11 7.47 -8.95
C ASP A 91 -5.34 8.47 -8.08
N VAL A 92 -5.87 9.71 -8.03
CA VAL A 92 -5.36 10.77 -7.18
C VAL A 92 -6.16 10.82 -5.89
N ILE A 93 -5.50 10.62 -4.78
CA ILE A 93 -6.08 10.74 -3.44
C ILE A 93 -5.82 12.15 -2.92
N PHE A 94 -6.85 12.83 -2.46
CA PHE A 94 -6.72 14.18 -1.89
C PHE A 94 -7.70 14.40 -0.74
N SER A 95 -7.29 15.26 0.20
CA SER A 95 -8.14 15.62 1.35
C SER A 95 -9.27 16.56 0.95
N THR A 96 -10.41 16.45 1.63
CA THR A 96 -11.56 17.35 1.50
C THR A 96 -11.33 18.71 2.16
N GLU A 97 -10.39 18.82 3.11
CA GLU A 97 -10.23 20.02 3.96
C GLU A 97 -8.78 20.55 4.03
N SER A 98 -7.85 19.95 3.31
CA SER A 98 -6.45 20.37 3.26
C SER A 98 -5.83 20.26 1.86
N ASP A 99 -4.58 20.69 1.72
CA ASP A 99 -3.80 20.57 0.48
C ASP A 99 -3.12 19.20 0.35
N TYR A 100 -3.39 18.24 1.24
CA TYR A 100 -2.84 16.90 1.13
C TYR A 100 -3.32 16.23 -0.15
N ALA A 101 -2.38 15.80 -0.97
CA ALA A 101 -2.66 14.98 -2.15
C ALA A 101 -1.50 14.00 -2.41
N ALA A 102 -1.83 12.78 -2.80
CA ALA A 102 -0.85 11.74 -3.11
C ALA A 102 -1.38 10.81 -4.21
N ASN A 103 -0.47 10.18 -4.95
CA ASN A 103 -0.83 9.02 -5.76
C ASN A 103 -1.26 7.87 -4.83
N ILE A 104 -2.23 7.07 -5.26
CA ILE A 104 -2.75 5.94 -4.46
C ILE A 104 -1.64 5.01 -3.97
N GLU A 105 -0.57 4.86 -4.74
CA GLU A 105 0.60 4.04 -4.38
C GLU A 105 1.31 4.52 -3.12
N LEU A 106 1.21 5.82 -2.81
CA LEU A 106 1.89 6.45 -1.66
C LEU A 106 0.95 7.02 -0.62
N ALA A 107 -0.33 7.16 -0.94
CA ALA A 107 -1.30 7.76 -0.02
C ALA A 107 -1.29 7.02 1.32
N GLU A 108 -1.00 7.75 2.40
CA GLU A 108 -0.87 7.17 3.74
C GLU A 108 -2.23 6.84 4.33
N ALA A 109 -2.41 5.59 4.75
CA ALA A 109 -3.59 5.12 5.45
C ALA A 109 -3.41 5.22 6.96
N VAL A 110 -4.34 5.87 7.65
CA VAL A 110 -4.32 6.05 9.11
C VAL A 110 -5.27 5.05 9.76
N ALA A 111 -4.86 4.49 10.90
CA ALA A 111 -5.77 3.74 11.75
C ALA A 111 -6.54 4.69 12.66
N VAL A 112 -7.84 4.49 12.77
CA VAL A 112 -8.73 5.34 13.56
C VAL A 112 -9.25 4.60 14.77
N GLY A 113 -9.11 5.17 15.95
CA GLY A 113 -9.58 4.64 17.21
C GLY A 113 -8.53 3.86 18.00
N GLU A 114 -8.96 3.27 19.09
CA GLU A 114 -8.13 2.48 20.00
C GLU A 114 -8.60 1.01 19.99
N ARG A 115 -7.68 0.11 20.28
CA ARG A 115 -7.99 -1.31 20.41
C ARG A 115 -8.91 -1.54 21.61
N ALA A 116 -10.11 -2.07 21.35
CA ALA A 116 -11.05 -2.46 22.39
C ALA A 116 -10.55 -3.66 23.20
N ALA A 117 -11.00 -3.79 24.43
CA ALA A 117 -10.72 -4.97 25.24
C ALA A 117 -11.34 -6.25 24.63
N PRO A 118 -10.69 -7.41 24.78
CA PRO A 118 -11.24 -8.70 24.37
C PRO A 118 -12.59 -8.98 25.04
N THR A 119 -13.58 -9.44 24.27
CA THR A 119 -14.91 -9.77 24.80
C THR A 119 -15.21 -11.27 24.81
N LYS A 120 -14.50 -12.04 23.96
CA LYS A 120 -14.74 -13.48 23.77
C LYS A 120 -13.43 -14.27 23.82
N ALA A 121 -13.50 -15.53 24.22
CA ALA A 121 -12.37 -16.43 24.10
C ALA A 121 -12.10 -16.81 22.64
N MET A 122 -10.83 -17.04 22.29
CA MET A 122 -10.45 -17.56 20.98
C MET A 122 -11.04 -18.96 20.78
N GLU A 123 -11.57 -19.23 19.62
CA GLU A 123 -12.22 -20.50 19.26
C GLU A 123 -11.68 -21.01 17.91
N LEU A 124 -11.37 -22.32 17.86
CA LEU A 124 -11.03 -23.01 16.61
C LEU A 124 -12.31 -23.55 15.96
N VAL A 125 -12.61 -23.12 14.74
CA VAL A 125 -13.84 -23.43 14.02
C VAL A 125 -13.53 -24.18 12.73
N ASP A 126 -14.29 -25.23 12.43
CA ASP A 126 -14.23 -25.94 11.16
C ASP A 126 -14.90 -25.11 10.06
N THR A 127 -14.13 -24.77 9.01
CA THR A 127 -14.59 -23.92 7.91
C THR A 127 -14.22 -24.54 6.54
N PRO A 128 -14.60 -25.79 6.26
CA PRO A 128 -14.05 -26.56 5.13
C PRO A 128 -14.33 -25.94 3.76
N ASN A 129 -15.36 -25.10 3.64
CA ASN A 129 -15.79 -24.48 2.39
C ASN A 129 -15.63 -22.94 2.41
N ALA A 130 -14.87 -22.39 3.34
CA ALA A 130 -14.59 -20.95 3.41
C ALA A 130 -13.10 -20.69 3.23
N LYS A 131 -12.70 -20.36 1.98
CA LYS A 131 -11.32 -20.04 1.58
C LYS A 131 -11.13 -18.55 1.33
N THR A 132 -12.21 -17.83 1.11
CA THR A 132 -12.21 -16.39 0.86
C THR A 132 -12.90 -15.65 2.00
N ILE A 133 -12.57 -14.36 2.16
CA ILE A 133 -13.25 -13.50 3.14
C ILE A 133 -14.76 -13.47 2.91
N ALA A 134 -15.20 -13.37 1.65
CA ALA A 134 -16.62 -13.36 1.31
C ALA A 134 -17.34 -14.65 1.76
N GLU A 135 -16.71 -15.81 1.56
CA GLU A 135 -17.26 -17.10 2.02
C GLU A 135 -17.31 -17.19 3.54
N LEU A 136 -16.27 -16.69 4.25
CA LEU A 136 -16.23 -16.66 5.71
C LEU A 136 -17.35 -15.77 6.28
N VAL A 137 -17.51 -14.57 5.70
CA VAL A 137 -18.60 -13.64 6.07
C VAL A 137 -19.98 -14.28 5.85
N ALA A 138 -20.19 -14.84 4.65
CA ALA A 138 -21.49 -15.39 4.28
C ALA A 138 -21.90 -16.64 5.09
N GLN A 139 -20.95 -17.57 5.32
CA GLN A 139 -21.24 -18.86 5.96
C GLN A 139 -21.25 -18.78 7.49
N PHE A 140 -20.41 -17.92 8.08
CA PHE A 140 -20.21 -17.84 9.53
C PHE A 140 -20.69 -16.52 10.14
N ASN A 141 -21.34 -15.67 9.35
CA ASN A 141 -21.87 -14.37 9.78
C ASN A 141 -20.81 -13.51 10.52
N GLN A 142 -19.56 -13.57 10.02
CA GLN A 142 -18.48 -12.75 10.56
C GLN A 142 -18.58 -11.34 9.96
N PRO A 143 -18.55 -10.27 10.76
CA PRO A 143 -18.42 -8.91 10.21
C PRO A 143 -17.11 -8.82 9.41
N ILE A 144 -17.15 -8.27 8.20
CA ILE A 144 -15.97 -8.22 7.32
C ILE A 144 -14.81 -7.45 7.97
N GLU A 145 -15.13 -6.39 8.70
CA GLU A 145 -14.19 -5.56 9.46
C GLU A 145 -13.59 -6.28 10.69
N LYS A 146 -14.07 -7.47 11.01
CA LYS A 146 -13.52 -8.37 12.03
C LYS A 146 -12.77 -9.55 11.42
N THR A 147 -12.54 -9.55 10.13
CA THR A 147 -11.74 -10.58 9.45
C THR A 147 -10.41 -10.01 8.98
N VAL A 148 -9.41 -10.86 8.84
CA VAL A 148 -8.12 -10.49 8.24
C VAL A 148 -7.73 -11.43 7.11
N LYS A 149 -7.00 -10.90 6.12
CA LYS A 149 -6.33 -11.65 5.06
C LYS A 149 -4.86 -11.79 5.43
N THR A 150 -4.34 -13.01 5.38
CA THR A 150 -2.91 -13.27 5.52
C THR A 150 -2.34 -13.60 4.15
N LEU A 151 -1.53 -12.69 3.63
CA LEU A 151 -0.90 -12.78 2.31
C LEU A 151 0.56 -13.16 2.50
N ILE A 152 1.00 -14.22 1.82
CA ILE A 152 2.40 -14.65 1.88
C ILE A 152 3.14 -14.15 0.66
N VAL A 153 4.23 -13.44 0.92
CA VAL A 153 5.09 -12.84 -0.10
C VAL A 153 6.51 -13.40 0.00
N LYS A 154 7.30 -13.25 -1.05
CA LYS A 154 8.72 -13.61 -1.03
C LYS A 154 9.47 -12.69 -0.08
N GLY A 155 10.34 -13.27 0.74
CA GLY A 155 11.23 -12.55 1.63
C GLY A 155 12.50 -12.05 0.92
N ALA A 156 13.12 -11.02 1.50
CA ALA A 156 14.33 -10.39 0.96
C ALA A 156 15.58 -11.29 1.07
N SER A 157 15.56 -12.36 1.86
CA SER A 157 16.72 -13.24 2.06
C SER A 157 16.40 -14.72 1.95
N GLU A 158 17.43 -15.53 1.62
CA GLU A 158 17.31 -17.00 1.58
C GLU A 158 17.05 -17.62 2.96
N GLU A 159 17.45 -16.95 4.03
CA GLU A 159 17.23 -17.40 5.42
C GLU A 159 15.76 -17.24 5.83
N GLN A 160 15.13 -16.21 5.30
CA GLN A 160 13.71 -15.90 5.50
C GLN A 160 13.01 -15.72 4.14
N PRO A 161 12.76 -16.83 3.43
CA PRO A 161 12.27 -16.76 2.05
C PRO A 161 10.80 -16.37 1.95
N LEU A 162 10.06 -16.33 3.06
CA LEU A 162 8.64 -16.02 3.12
C LEU A 162 8.35 -15.03 4.24
N VAL A 163 7.47 -14.09 3.97
CA VAL A 163 6.94 -13.10 4.93
C VAL A 163 5.41 -13.08 4.84
N ALA A 164 4.74 -12.98 5.97
CA ALA A 164 3.30 -12.84 6.04
C ALA A 164 2.93 -11.36 6.20
N LEU A 165 2.14 -10.83 5.29
CA LEU A 165 1.54 -9.52 5.38
C LEU A 165 0.06 -9.68 5.73
N ILE A 166 -0.41 -9.02 6.79
CA ILE A 166 -1.78 -9.15 7.26
C ILE A 166 -2.51 -7.81 7.16
N ILE A 167 -3.60 -7.81 6.43
CA ILE A 167 -4.49 -6.67 6.25
C ILE A 167 -5.93 -7.05 6.65
N ARG A 168 -6.76 -6.06 6.95
CA ARG A 168 -8.18 -6.27 7.24
C ARG A 168 -8.91 -6.87 6.03
N GLY A 169 -9.93 -7.68 6.25
CA GLY A 169 -10.60 -8.47 5.22
C GLY A 169 -11.20 -7.67 4.07
N ASP A 170 -11.65 -6.46 4.32
CA ASP A 170 -12.20 -5.52 3.34
C ASP A 170 -11.17 -4.60 2.67
N HIS A 171 -9.90 -4.65 3.11
CA HIS A 171 -8.84 -3.82 2.53
C HIS A 171 -8.07 -4.55 1.43
N GLU A 172 -7.34 -3.79 0.62
CA GLU A 172 -6.44 -4.30 -0.40
C GLU A 172 -4.99 -3.91 -0.08
N LEU A 173 -4.07 -4.85 -0.36
CA LEU A 173 -2.64 -4.62 -0.17
C LEU A 173 -2.14 -3.59 -1.18
N ASN A 174 -1.33 -2.66 -0.69
CA ASN A 174 -0.54 -1.78 -1.53
C ASN A 174 0.84 -2.42 -1.76
N GLU A 175 1.06 -2.96 -2.95
CA GLU A 175 2.29 -3.68 -3.29
C GLU A 175 3.52 -2.76 -3.27
N VAL A 176 3.36 -1.48 -3.66
CA VAL A 176 4.45 -0.49 -3.63
C VAL A 176 4.90 -0.17 -2.20
N LYS A 177 3.96 -0.08 -1.26
CA LYS A 177 4.30 0.08 0.17
C LYS A 177 4.95 -1.18 0.73
N ALA A 178 4.43 -2.35 0.36
CA ALA A 178 4.96 -3.64 0.80
C ALA A 178 6.39 -3.89 0.31
N GLU A 179 6.71 -3.52 -0.94
CA GLU A 179 8.06 -3.66 -1.51
C GLU A 179 9.13 -2.82 -0.77
N LYS A 180 8.72 -1.76 -0.07
CA LYS A 180 9.65 -0.90 0.69
C LYS A 180 10.05 -1.48 2.05
N LEU A 181 9.42 -2.57 2.48
CA LEU A 181 9.78 -3.26 3.72
C LEU A 181 11.10 -4.02 3.55
N ALA A 182 11.97 -3.92 4.54
CA ALA A 182 13.28 -4.56 4.50
C ALA A 182 13.22 -6.10 4.41
N GLU A 183 12.15 -6.69 4.92
CA GLU A 183 11.90 -8.13 4.95
C GLU A 183 11.33 -8.66 3.64
N VAL A 184 10.79 -7.81 2.77
CA VAL A 184 10.10 -8.18 1.53
C VAL A 184 11.06 -8.10 0.34
N ALA A 185 10.94 -9.05 -0.58
CA ALA A 185 11.75 -9.07 -1.80
C ALA A 185 11.41 -7.89 -2.72
N SER A 186 12.43 -7.33 -3.35
CA SER A 186 12.29 -6.38 -4.46
C SER A 186 12.91 -7.00 -5.72
N PRO A 187 12.16 -7.13 -6.82
CA PRO A 187 10.77 -6.71 -6.98
C PRO A 187 9.78 -7.51 -6.12
N PHE A 188 8.65 -6.87 -5.77
CA PHE A 188 7.58 -7.51 -5.02
C PHE A 188 7.01 -8.73 -5.75
N GLU A 189 6.88 -9.84 -5.05
CA GLU A 189 6.25 -11.05 -5.59
C GLU A 189 5.49 -11.81 -4.49
N PHE A 190 4.28 -12.29 -4.83
CA PHE A 190 3.60 -13.27 -3.99
C PHE A 190 4.34 -14.61 -3.98
N ALA A 191 4.27 -15.32 -2.88
CA ALA A 191 4.86 -16.65 -2.76
C ALA A 191 4.00 -17.70 -3.48
N ASP A 192 4.66 -18.72 -4.02
CA ASP A 192 3.98 -19.84 -4.67
C ASP A 192 3.23 -20.70 -3.63
N GLU A 193 2.04 -21.19 -3.98
CA GLU A 193 1.21 -22.03 -3.09
C GLU A 193 1.96 -23.29 -2.59
N ALA A 194 2.81 -23.88 -3.44
CA ALA A 194 3.62 -25.03 -3.07
C ALA A 194 4.64 -24.68 -1.97
N ALA A 195 5.30 -23.52 -2.07
CA ALA A 195 6.23 -23.04 -1.07
C ALA A 195 5.52 -22.71 0.26
N ILE A 196 4.34 -22.06 0.18
CA ILE A 196 3.48 -21.77 1.34
C ILE A 196 3.12 -23.06 2.06
N LYS A 197 2.59 -24.05 1.33
CA LYS A 197 2.16 -25.34 1.91
C LYS A 197 3.31 -26.13 2.49
N ALA A 198 4.47 -26.11 1.84
CA ALA A 198 5.67 -26.79 2.35
C ALA A 198 6.19 -26.17 3.65
N LYS A 199 6.13 -24.83 3.79
CA LYS A 199 6.66 -24.12 4.95
C LYS A 199 5.66 -24.04 6.12
N ILE A 200 4.37 -23.82 5.84
CA ILE A 200 3.34 -23.56 6.86
C ILE A 200 2.50 -24.80 7.15
N GLY A 201 2.32 -25.69 6.16
CA GLY A 201 1.49 -26.89 6.29
C GLY A 201 0.02 -26.69 5.87
N ALA A 202 -0.39 -25.48 5.54
CA ALA A 202 -1.74 -25.13 5.09
C ALA A 202 -1.69 -24.34 3.79
N GLY A 203 -2.78 -24.40 3.00
CA GLY A 203 -2.95 -23.64 1.76
C GLY A 203 -3.50 -22.25 2.00
N VAL A 204 -3.45 -21.43 0.93
CA VAL A 204 -4.10 -20.10 0.91
C VAL A 204 -5.59 -20.22 1.28
N GLY A 205 -6.11 -19.25 2.02
CA GLY A 205 -7.48 -19.27 2.55
C GLY A 205 -7.61 -19.91 3.94
N SER A 206 -6.51 -20.51 4.49
CA SER A 206 -6.51 -21.04 5.87
C SER A 206 -5.36 -20.48 6.72
N LEU A 207 -4.74 -19.36 6.29
CA LEU A 207 -3.57 -18.77 6.92
C LEU A 207 -3.94 -17.67 7.92
N GLY A 208 -3.16 -17.57 9.00
CA GLY A 208 -3.37 -16.57 10.05
C GLY A 208 -2.15 -16.39 10.94
N PRO A 209 -2.16 -15.42 11.88
CA PRO A 209 -1.01 -15.08 12.70
C PRO A 209 -0.69 -16.09 13.81
N VAL A 210 -1.67 -16.86 14.26
CA VAL A 210 -1.50 -17.75 15.42
C VAL A 210 -0.63 -18.95 15.06
N ASN A 211 0.47 -19.14 15.80
CA ASN A 211 1.45 -20.20 15.58
C ASN A 211 2.10 -20.19 14.17
N LEU A 212 2.24 -19.05 13.56
CA LEU A 212 2.90 -18.89 12.28
C LEU A 212 4.41 -18.72 12.48
N ASN A 213 5.22 -19.62 11.87
CA ASN A 213 6.67 -19.67 12.04
C ASN A 213 7.44 -19.01 10.88
N ILE A 214 6.99 -17.84 10.46
CA ILE A 214 7.67 -16.92 9.51
C ILE A 214 7.49 -15.50 10.02
N PRO A 215 8.28 -14.51 9.58
CA PRO A 215 8.05 -13.11 9.90
C PRO A 215 6.64 -12.66 9.56
N VAL A 216 6.03 -11.87 10.44
CA VAL A 216 4.68 -11.34 10.28
C VAL A 216 4.73 -9.83 10.40
N ILE A 217 4.14 -9.13 9.45
CA ILE A 217 3.96 -7.69 9.45
C ILE A 217 2.47 -7.41 9.26
N ILE A 218 1.91 -6.51 10.05
CA ILE A 218 0.50 -6.22 10.02
C ILE A 218 0.22 -4.77 9.65
N ASP A 219 -0.92 -4.55 9.00
CA ASP A 219 -1.41 -3.19 8.74
C ASP A 219 -1.82 -2.49 10.03
N ARG A 220 -1.67 -1.16 10.06
CA ARG A 220 -2.08 -0.29 11.17
C ARG A 220 -3.53 -0.54 11.61
N SER A 221 -4.45 -0.76 10.66
CA SER A 221 -5.85 -1.05 10.96
C SER A 221 -6.05 -2.41 11.64
N VAL A 222 -5.18 -3.38 11.38
CA VAL A 222 -5.20 -4.70 12.02
C VAL A 222 -4.67 -4.64 13.46
N ALA A 223 -3.70 -3.77 13.73
CA ALA A 223 -3.13 -3.59 15.06
C ALA A 223 -4.15 -3.15 16.12
N ILE A 224 -5.18 -2.42 15.70
CA ILE A 224 -6.26 -1.93 16.59
C ILE A 224 -7.49 -2.85 16.64
N MET A 225 -7.44 -4.01 15.96
CA MET A 225 -8.56 -4.97 15.99
C MET A 225 -8.59 -5.78 17.29
N SER A 226 -9.81 -6.12 17.72
CA SER A 226 -10.10 -7.04 18.81
C SER A 226 -11.13 -8.05 18.36
N ASP A 227 -11.07 -9.27 18.92
CA ASP A 227 -11.99 -10.36 18.60
C ASP A 227 -12.11 -10.62 17.10
N PHE A 228 -10.97 -10.62 16.38
CA PHE A 228 -10.92 -10.81 14.93
C PHE A 228 -10.78 -12.28 14.53
N SER A 229 -11.05 -12.57 13.27
CA SER A 229 -10.99 -13.92 12.70
C SER A 229 -9.89 -14.03 11.64
N ALA A 230 -9.16 -15.14 11.65
CA ALA A 230 -8.10 -15.47 10.68
C ALA A 230 -8.04 -16.97 10.45
N GLY A 231 -7.37 -17.41 9.39
CA GLY A 231 -7.04 -18.83 9.22
C GLY A 231 -6.23 -19.39 10.38
N ALA A 232 -6.36 -20.69 10.62
CA ALA A 232 -5.70 -21.37 11.73
C ALA A 232 -4.38 -22.04 11.35
N ASN A 233 -3.86 -21.83 10.15
CA ASN A 233 -2.73 -22.55 9.55
C ASN A 233 -2.97 -24.08 9.46
N ILE A 234 -4.23 -24.44 9.37
CA ILE A 234 -4.75 -25.79 9.18
C ILE A 234 -5.80 -25.72 8.08
N ASP A 235 -5.68 -26.53 7.03
CA ASP A 235 -6.63 -26.53 5.93
C ASP A 235 -8.08 -26.69 6.42
N GLY A 236 -8.96 -25.76 5.99
CA GLY A 236 -10.38 -25.77 6.33
C GLY A 236 -10.71 -25.40 7.78
N LYS A 237 -9.80 -24.67 8.45
CA LYS A 237 -10.05 -24.18 9.82
C LYS A 237 -9.68 -22.70 9.97
N HIS A 238 -10.46 -22.00 10.82
CA HIS A 238 -10.20 -20.63 11.23
C HIS A 238 -10.21 -20.50 12.76
N TYR A 239 -9.46 -19.56 13.28
CA TYR A 239 -9.65 -19.06 14.63
C TYR A 239 -10.58 -17.85 14.59
N PHE A 240 -11.56 -17.85 15.50
CA PHE A 240 -12.42 -16.71 15.77
C PHE A 240 -12.05 -16.07 17.10
N ASN A 241 -12.34 -14.77 17.24
CA ASN A 241 -12.10 -13.99 18.45
C ASN A 241 -10.62 -13.95 18.89
N ILE A 242 -9.71 -13.87 17.92
CA ILE A 242 -8.27 -13.66 18.18
C ILE A 242 -8.08 -12.25 18.75
N ASN A 243 -7.17 -12.14 19.70
CA ASN A 243 -6.75 -10.85 20.26
C ASN A 243 -5.23 -10.79 20.39
N TRP A 244 -4.67 -9.66 19.99
CA TRP A 244 -3.27 -9.37 20.18
C TRP A 244 -2.89 -9.37 21.67
N GLU A 245 -1.67 -9.75 21.99
CA GLU A 245 -1.10 -9.87 23.36
C GLU A 245 -1.74 -10.93 24.25
N ARG A 246 -2.92 -11.42 23.93
CA ARG A 246 -3.55 -12.53 24.64
C ARG A 246 -3.29 -13.88 23.96
N ASP A 247 -3.52 -13.96 22.66
CA ASP A 247 -3.50 -15.20 21.89
C ASP A 247 -2.26 -15.29 20.98
N VAL A 248 -1.76 -14.14 20.55
CA VAL A 248 -0.58 -13.98 19.72
C VAL A 248 0.08 -12.64 20.02
N ALA A 249 1.41 -12.59 20.08
CA ALA A 249 2.16 -11.36 20.26
C ALA A 249 1.90 -10.37 19.11
N MET A 250 1.93 -9.08 19.42
CA MET A 250 1.80 -8.02 18.40
C MET A 250 3.02 -8.05 17.47
N PRO A 251 2.83 -8.27 16.16
CA PRO A 251 3.93 -8.16 15.19
C PRO A 251 4.31 -6.71 14.90
N GLU A 252 5.27 -6.52 13.99
CA GLU A 252 5.59 -5.20 13.44
C GLU A 252 4.39 -4.61 12.69
N VAL A 253 4.20 -3.29 12.86
CA VAL A 253 3.03 -2.57 12.34
C VAL A 253 3.47 -1.54 11.31
N PHE A 254 2.92 -1.65 10.09
CA PHE A 254 3.19 -0.73 9.00
C PHE A 254 1.89 -0.26 8.32
N ASP A 255 1.99 0.71 7.46
CA ASP A 255 0.94 1.09 6.53
C ASP A 255 1.06 0.21 5.27
N LEU A 256 0.20 -0.79 5.14
CA LEU A 256 0.26 -1.81 4.09
C LEU A 256 -0.86 -1.72 3.06
N ARG A 257 -1.92 -0.97 3.35
CA ARG A 257 -3.13 -0.98 2.53
C ARG A 257 -3.23 0.20 1.58
N ASN A 258 -4.03 0.05 0.54
CA ASN A 258 -4.55 1.18 -0.20
C ASN A 258 -5.50 1.99 0.70
N VAL A 259 -5.52 3.30 0.51
CA VAL A 259 -6.55 4.16 1.09
C VAL A 259 -7.87 3.92 0.35
N VAL A 260 -8.97 4.20 1.03
CA VAL A 260 -10.32 4.14 0.46
C VAL A 260 -11.04 5.45 0.74
N GLU A 261 -12.07 5.74 -0.05
CA GLU A 261 -12.91 6.92 0.16
C GLU A 261 -13.50 6.94 1.58
N GLY A 262 -13.35 8.07 2.27
CA GLY A 262 -13.78 8.24 3.66
C GLY A 262 -12.71 7.94 4.72
N ASP A 263 -11.52 7.48 4.33
CA ASP A 263 -10.38 7.42 5.26
C ASP A 263 -10.03 8.83 5.75
N LEU A 264 -9.55 8.93 7.00
CA LEU A 264 -9.04 10.20 7.52
C LEU A 264 -7.76 10.59 6.80
N SER A 265 -7.65 11.87 6.46
CA SER A 265 -6.41 12.43 5.94
C SER A 265 -5.28 12.29 6.96
N PRO A 266 -4.04 11.95 6.54
CA PRO A 266 -2.92 11.75 7.46
C PRO A 266 -2.48 13.03 8.18
N ASP A 267 -2.84 14.21 7.69
CA ASP A 267 -2.62 15.48 8.36
C ASP A 267 -3.70 15.83 9.42
N GLY A 268 -4.67 14.94 9.59
CA GLY A 268 -5.77 15.09 10.55
C GLY A 268 -6.87 16.07 10.14
N LYS A 269 -6.92 16.47 8.87
CA LYS A 269 -7.89 17.43 8.35
C LYS A 269 -8.69 16.81 7.21
N GLY A 270 -9.99 16.62 7.44
CA GLY A 270 -10.90 16.04 6.47
C GLY A 270 -10.65 14.55 6.19
N THR A 271 -11.27 14.08 5.13
CA THR A 271 -11.19 12.69 4.65
C THR A 271 -10.73 12.64 3.22
#